data_79901723b8f48f768b0ae47204e7d6d5
#
_entry.id   79901723b8f48f768b0ae47204e7d6d5
#
_cell.length_a   1.000
_cell.length_b   1.000
_cell.length_c   1.000
_cell.angle_alpha   90.00
_cell.angle_beta   90.00
_cell.angle_gamma   90.00
#
_symmetry.space_group_name_H-M   'P 1'
#
loop_
_entity.id
_entity.type
_entity.pdbx_description
1 polymer ?
#
loop_
_entity_poly.entity_id
_entity_poly.type
_entity_poly.pdbx_seq_one_letter_code
_entity_poly.pdbx_strand_id
1 'polypeptide(L)'
;MDTKFIFVTGGVVSSLGKGIISASLANLLIARGYRVTVQKFDPYLNIDPGTLNPYEHGECYVTVDGHEADLDLGHYERFTNIQTTKSNNITTGRIYQSVINKERRGDYMGKTVQVVPHITDEIKNRVKALGKTGNFDFVITEIGGTVGDIEGLPYLESVRQLRWELGSNCVCVHLTYVPYIAAAKELKTKPTQHSVKQLQELGIQPDILVLRTEQDVSAEMRRKIALFCNVAPEAVVQSKDVSTIYQVPIMMHEQHFDELVIKKVGLSVEGEPNMKAWLNFLDKMNYAEKSVRIGLVGKYVELQDAYKSINESLIQAATYNDRKLKLEFIQSEKLTDANVEETLANMDGVIVAPGSGPRGVEGKFVALKWCREHNVPTFGICLGMQCMVIEFARNVLGMPEANSTEFNHATPNNVIDLMEEQKSIANVGGVRRLGAFDCDLKEGSRTAQAYGKTHVSERHSHRFEFNNEYLARFEEAGLKCVGENPVSHLVEVVEIPEKRWYIGVQYHPEYSSTVLNPNPLFVSFVKAAVDYSEEKNQ
;
A
#
# COMPACT_ATOMS: atom_id res chain seq x y z
N MET A 1 8.36 -5.85 -29.29
CA MET A 1 7.46 -6.93 -28.85
C MET A 1 6.10 -6.32 -28.58
N ASP A 2 5.01 -6.95 -29.01
CA ASP A 2 3.66 -6.47 -28.66
C ASP A 2 3.40 -6.71 -27.17
N THR A 3 2.82 -5.72 -26.50
CA THR A 3 2.48 -5.83 -25.08
C THR A 3 1.49 -6.97 -24.85
N LYS A 4 1.76 -7.80 -23.87
CA LYS A 4 0.90 -8.90 -23.42
C LYS A 4 0.04 -8.46 -22.24
N PHE A 5 -1.21 -8.89 -22.21
CA PHE A 5 -2.18 -8.52 -21.20
C PHE A 5 -2.58 -9.75 -20.37
N ILE A 6 -2.53 -9.60 -19.06
CA ILE A 6 -2.92 -10.66 -18.14
C ILE A 6 -4.08 -10.14 -17.30
N PHE A 7 -5.23 -10.79 -17.39
CA PHE A 7 -6.42 -10.46 -16.59
C PHE A 7 -6.48 -11.39 -15.39
N VAL A 8 -6.51 -10.82 -14.20
CA VAL A 8 -6.63 -11.56 -12.93
C VAL A 8 -8.03 -11.33 -12.37
N THR A 9 -8.83 -12.38 -12.34
CA THR A 9 -10.21 -12.38 -11.80
C THR A 9 -10.27 -13.28 -10.57
N GLY A 10 -11.30 -13.12 -9.76
CA GLY A 10 -11.52 -14.00 -8.61
C GLY A 10 -13.00 -14.26 -8.36
N GLY A 11 -13.28 -15.39 -7.76
CA GLY A 11 -14.63 -15.81 -7.44
C GLY A 11 -14.71 -16.47 -6.07
N VAL A 12 -15.90 -16.90 -5.68
CA VAL A 12 -16.28 -17.54 -4.42
C VAL A 12 -16.38 -16.55 -3.26
N VAL A 13 -15.27 -15.88 -2.86
CA VAL A 13 -15.24 -14.91 -1.75
C VAL A 13 -14.28 -13.78 -2.06
N SER A 14 -14.43 -12.66 -1.36
CA SER A 14 -13.44 -11.58 -1.34
C SER A 14 -12.15 -12.00 -0.63
N SER A 15 -11.11 -11.20 -0.73
CA SER A 15 -9.83 -11.41 0.00
C SER A 15 -9.11 -12.73 -0.32
N LEU A 16 -9.31 -13.29 -1.52
CA LEU A 16 -8.58 -14.49 -1.99
C LEU A 16 -7.10 -14.23 -2.24
N GLY A 17 -6.66 -12.98 -2.26
CA GLY A 17 -5.28 -12.60 -2.51
C GLY A 17 -4.97 -12.34 -4.00
N LYS A 18 -5.93 -11.84 -4.79
CA LYS A 18 -5.69 -11.41 -6.18
C LYS A 18 -4.52 -10.43 -6.29
N GLY A 19 -4.47 -9.43 -5.40
CA GLY A 19 -3.39 -8.44 -5.36
C GLY A 19 -2.02 -9.06 -5.15
N ILE A 20 -1.91 -10.00 -4.21
CA ILE A 20 -0.66 -10.71 -3.92
C ILE A 20 -0.24 -11.62 -5.07
N ILE A 21 -1.19 -12.31 -5.72
CA ILE A 21 -0.88 -13.15 -6.90
C ILE A 21 -0.45 -12.27 -8.08
N SER A 22 -1.13 -11.15 -8.32
CA SER A 22 -0.76 -10.18 -9.36
C SER A 22 0.64 -9.60 -9.12
N ALA A 23 0.93 -9.18 -7.88
CA ALA A 23 2.24 -8.67 -7.48
C ALA A 23 3.33 -9.74 -7.59
N SER A 24 3.03 -10.99 -7.19
CA SER A 24 3.96 -12.12 -7.29
C SER A 24 4.30 -12.47 -8.74
N LEU A 25 3.29 -12.52 -9.60
CA LEU A 25 3.51 -12.73 -11.03
C LEU A 25 4.34 -11.61 -11.65
N ALA A 26 4.03 -10.36 -11.32
CA ALA A 26 4.81 -9.21 -11.77
C ALA A 26 6.28 -9.30 -11.33
N ASN A 27 6.52 -9.64 -10.06
CA ASN A 27 7.86 -9.86 -9.51
C ASN A 27 8.63 -10.94 -10.30
N LEU A 28 8.03 -12.09 -10.55
CA LEU A 28 8.64 -13.20 -11.30
C LEU A 28 8.96 -12.82 -12.75
N LEU A 29 8.04 -12.12 -13.42
CA LEU A 29 8.27 -11.66 -14.80
C LEU A 29 9.38 -10.61 -14.88
N ILE A 30 9.45 -9.68 -13.90
CA ILE A 30 10.55 -8.72 -13.79
C ILE A 30 11.88 -9.43 -13.52
N ALA A 31 11.88 -10.43 -12.65
CA ALA A 31 13.06 -11.23 -12.36
C ALA A 31 13.58 -12.02 -13.58
N ARG A 32 12.73 -12.26 -14.59
CA ARG A 32 13.10 -12.80 -15.90
C ARG A 32 13.53 -11.73 -16.91
N GLY A 33 13.52 -10.43 -16.53
CA GLY A 33 13.97 -9.31 -17.37
C GLY A 33 12.87 -8.63 -18.19
N TYR A 34 11.59 -8.97 -18.00
CA TYR A 34 10.48 -8.28 -18.64
C TYR A 34 10.15 -6.96 -17.95
N ARG A 35 9.68 -5.98 -18.73
CA ARG A 35 9.12 -4.72 -18.24
C ARG A 35 7.64 -4.92 -17.95
N VAL A 36 7.26 -4.79 -16.69
CA VAL A 36 5.91 -5.14 -16.23
C VAL A 36 5.27 -3.97 -15.49
N THR A 37 3.98 -3.79 -15.65
CA THR A 37 3.17 -2.94 -14.77
C THR A 37 1.89 -3.67 -14.35
N VAL A 38 1.30 -3.23 -13.24
CA VAL A 38 0.06 -3.79 -12.70
C VAL A 38 -0.99 -2.70 -12.61
N GLN A 39 -2.21 -3.00 -13.08
CA GLN A 39 -3.39 -2.14 -12.94
C GLN A 39 -4.42 -2.81 -12.03
N LYS A 40 -5.18 -2.00 -11.31
CA LYS A 40 -6.36 -2.43 -10.56
C LYS A 40 -7.60 -1.70 -11.02
N PHE A 41 -8.66 -2.45 -11.26
CA PHE A 41 -10.01 -1.94 -11.53
C PHE A 41 -10.92 -2.26 -10.35
N ASP A 42 -11.40 -1.22 -9.66
CA ASP A 42 -12.28 -1.35 -8.51
C ASP A 42 -13.75 -1.13 -8.90
N PRO A 43 -14.66 -2.06 -8.56
CA PRO A 43 -16.05 -2.01 -9.02
C PRO A 43 -16.93 -1.02 -8.27
N TYR A 44 -16.45 -0.37 -7.21
CA TYR A 44 -17.24 0.61 -6.47
C TYR A 44 -17.41 1.93 -7.23
N LEU A 45 -18.49 2.67 -6.87
CA LEU A 45 -18.87 3.94 -7.52
C LEU A 45 -18.12 5.17 -6.99
N ASN A 46 -17.33 5.05 -5.95
CA ASN A 46 -16.48 6.14 -5.47
C ASN A 46 -15.49 6.54 -6.57
N ILE A 47 -15.25 7.83 -6.70
CA ILE A 47 -14.27 8.34 -7.68
C ILE A 47 -12.85 7.86 -7.32
N ASP A 48 -12.55 7.87 -6.02
CA ASP A 48 -11.33 7.36 -5.42
C ASP A 48 -11.61 6.92 -3.97
N PRO A 49 -10.70 6.21 -3.30
CA PRO A 49 -10.87 5.76 -1.92
C PRO A 49 -10.56 6.82 -0.85
N GLY A 50 -10.19 8.04 -1.22
CA GLY A 50 -9.73 9.07 -0.28
C GLY A 50 -10.75 9.50 0.78
N THR A 51 -12.04 9.25 0.53
CA THR A 51 -13.15 9.52 1.48
C THR A 51 -13.67 8.26 2.16
N LEU A 52 -13.14 7.09 1.81
CA LEU A 52 -13.59 5.82 2.39
C LEU A 52 -13.10 5.66 3.82
N ASN A 53 -13.89 4.96 4.63
CA ASN A 53 -13.54 4.65 6.00
C ASN A 53 -12.41 3.60 6.04
N PRO A 54 -11.24 3.88 6.66
CA PRO A 54 -10.17 2.90 6.77
C PRO A 54 -10.55 1.59 7.45
N TYR A 55 -11.57 1.58 8.32
CA TYR A 55 -12.11 0.35 8.91
C TYR A 55 -12.82 -0.58 7.93
N GLU A 56 -13.29 -0.04 6.79
CA GLU A 56 -13.99 -0.84 5.78
C GLU A 56 -13.08 -1.24 4.62
N HIS A 57 -12.14 -0.36 4.24
CA HIS A 57 -11.34 -0.48 3.02
C HIS A 57 -9.82 -0.59 3.26
N GLY A 58 -9.39 -0.49 4.53
CA GLY A 58 -7.97 -0.42 4.85
C GLY A 58 -7.36 0.94 4.53
N GLU A 59 -6.05 0.97 4.35
CA GLU A 59 -5.27 2.17 4.05
C GLU A 59 -5.63 2.75 2.68
N CYS A 60 -5.74 4.07 2.60
CA CYS A 60 -5.75 4.78 1.32
C CYS A 60 -4.31 5.01 0.87
N TYR A 61 -3.89 4.32 -0.18
CA TYR A 61 -2.55 4.43 -0.75
C TYR A 61 -2.45 5.66 -1.66
N VAL A 62 -1.28 6.31 -1.72
CA VAL A 62 -1.08 7.48 -2.58
C VAL A 62 0.02 7.21 -3.60
N THR A 63 -0.30 7.39 -4.88
CA THR A 63 0.66 7.25 -5.99
C THR A 63 1.60 8.44 -6.08
N VAL A 64 2.69 8.31 -6.87
CA VAL A 64 3.67 9.40 -7.03
C VAL A 64 3.07 10.66 -7.65
N ASP A 65 2.06 10.53 -8.51
CA ASP A 65 1.37 11.64 -9.17
C ASP A 65 0.13 12.15 -8.39
N GLY A 66 -0.02 11.74 -7.13
CA GLY A 66 -1.02 12.28 -6.22
C GLY A 66 -2.42 11.70 -6.39
N HIS A 67 -2.55 10.47 -6.87
CA HIS A 67 -3.81 9.77 -6.89
C HIS A 67 -4.01 8.96 -5.61
N GLU A 68 -5.14 9.14 -4.96
CA GLU A 68 -5.61 8.30 -3.86
C GLU A 68 -6.12 6.98 -4.45
N ALA A 69 -5.57 5.86 -3.99
CA ALA A 69 -5.71 4.55 -4.60
C ALA A 69 -5.97 3.46 -3.57
N ASP A 70 -6.40 2.30 -4.05
CA ASP A 70 -6.56 1.10 -3.23
C ASP A 70 -5.21 0.60 -2.68
N LEU A 71 -5.25 -0.03 -1.50
CA LEU A 71 -4.07 -0.56 -0.79
C LEU A 71 -3.27 -1.60 -1.59
N ASP A 72 -3.89 -2.27 -2.56
CA ASP A 72 -3.21 -3.26 -3.40
C ASP A 72 -2.09 -2.65 -4.25
N LEU A 73 -2.18 -1.34 -4.59
CA LEU A 73 -1.09 -0.66 -5.27
C LEU A 73 0.19 -0.67 -4.44
N GLY A 74 0.07 -0.61 -3.12
CA GLY A 74 1.19 -0.79 -2.20
C GLY A 74 1.83 -2.17 -2.33
N HIS A 75 1.04 -3.23 -2.48
CA HIS A 75 1.57 -4.57 -2.75
C HIS A 75 2.30 -4.63 -4.08
N TYR A 76 1.75 -4.02 -5.13
CA TYR A 76 2.40 -3.99 -6.43
C TYR A 76 3.78 -3.32 -6.34
N GLU A 77 3.88 -2.14 -5.75
CA GLU A 77 5.15 -1.43 -5.60
C GLU A 77 6.15 -2.18 -4.71
N ARG A 78 5.70 -2.72 -3.57
CA ARG A 78 6.57 -3.46 -2.63
C ARG A 78 7.20 -4.70 -3.26
N PHE A 79 6.47 -5.40 -4.12
CA PHE A 79 6.93 -6.62 -4.78
C PHE A 79 7.76 -6.34 -6.03
N THR A 80 7.50 -5.26 -6.74
CA THR A 80 8.10 -4.98 -8.05
C THR A 80 9.18 -3.91 -8.03
N ASN A 81 9.21 -3.08 -6.99
CA ASN A 81 10.05 -1.88 -6.92
C ASN A 81 9.75 -0.86 -8.04
N ILE A 82 8.53 -0.87 -8.59
CA ILE A 82 8.06 0.03 -9.65
C ILE A 82 7.04 0.98 -9.05
N GLN A 83 7.17 2.26 -9.35
CA GLN A 83 6.20 3.27 -8.93
C GLN A 83 4.92 3.20 -9.76
N THR A 84 3.78 3.37 -9.10
CA THR A 84 2.46 3.43 -9.73
C THR A 84 1.97 4.87 -9.85
N THR A 85 1.05 5.06 -10.79
CA THR A 85 0.41 6.36 -11.10
C THR A 85 -1.10 6.20 -11.12
N LYS A 86 -1.82 7.29 -11.32
CA LYS A 86 -3.30 7.29 -11.52
C LYS A 86 -3.78 6.37 -12.63
N SER A 87 -2.90 5.97 -13.54
CA SER A 87 -3.24 5.02 -14.62
C SER A 87 -3.25 3.57 -14.14
N ASN A 88 -2.72 3.30 -12.95
CA ASN A 88 -2.64 1.96 -12.36
C ASN A 88 -3.85 1.63 -11.46
N ASN A 89 -4.71 2.61 -11.14
CA ASN A 89 -5.93 2.37 -10.38
C ASN A 89 -7.12 3.10 -11.00
N ILE A 90 -8.15 2.38 -11.35
CA ILE A 90 -9.35 2.89 -12.00
C ILE A 90 -10.59 2.38 -11.26
N THR A 91 -11.46 3.29 -10.85
CA THR A 91 -12.75 2.96 -10.22
C THR A 91 -13.89 3.02 -11.23
N THR A 92 -14.98 2.31 -10.96
CA THR A 92 -16.21 2.43 -11.72
C THR A 92 -16.71 3.88 -11.77
N GLY A 93 -16.62 4.60 -10.63
CA GLY A 93 -17.01 6.00 -10.56
C GLY A 93 -16.27 6.87 -11.58
N ARG A 94 -14.95 6.70 -11.71
CA ARG A 94 -14.13 7.43 -12.70
C ARG A 94 -14.49 7.06 -14.14
N ILE A 95 -14.81 5.80 -14.41
CA ILE A 95 -15.25 5.35 -15.75
C ILE A 95 -16.58 6.02 -16.12
N TYR A 96 -17.58 5.92 -15.25
CA TYR A 96 -18.91 6.52 -15.49
C TYR A 96 -18.83 8.04 -15.59
N GLN A 97 -18.09 8.69 -14.70
CA GLN A 97 -17.89 10.15 -14.76
C GLN A 97 -17.26 10.57 -16.10
N SER A 98 -16.26 9.84 -16.59
CA SER A 98 -15.63 10.11 -17.89
C SER A 98 -16.64 10.03 -19.03
N VAL A 99 -17.45 8.98 -19.07
CA VAL A 99 -18.47 8.77 -20.12
C VAL A 99 -19.59 9.81 -20.02
N ILE A 100 -20.08 10.12 -18.83
CA ILE A 100 -21.09 11.16 -18.59
C ILE A 100 -20.56 12.54 -19.02
N ASN A 101 -19.33 12.88 -18.66
CA ASN A 101 -18.71 14.13 -19.07
C ASN A 101 -18.56 14.25 -20.60
N LYS A 102 -18.21 13.15 -21.28
CA LYS A 102 -18.15 13.08 -22.75
C LYS A 102 -19.54 13.28 -23.37
N GLU A 103 -20.57 12.66 -22.81
CA GLU A 103 -21.96 12.84 -23.25
C GLU A 103 -22.39 14.31 -23.12
N ARG A 104 -22.15 14.92 -21.95
CA ARG A 104 -22.49 16.33 -21.69
C ARG A 104 -21.77 17.33 -22.62
N ARG A 105 -20.56 17.01 -23.06
CA ARG A 105 -19.83 17.81 -24.06
C ARG A 105 -20.29 17.58 -25.50
N GLY A 106 -21.11 16.56 -25.74
CA GLY A 106 -21.58 16.21 -27.10
C GLY A 106 -20.62 15.32 -27.89
N ASP A 107 -19.65 14.71 -27.26
CA ASP A 107 -18.63 13.87 -27.92
C ASP A 107 -19.25 12.66 -28.66
N TYR A 108 -20.46 12.25 -28.27
CA TYR A 108 -21.21 11.15 -28.90
C TYR A 108 -22.19 11.59 -29.97
N MET A 109 -22.21 12.88 -30.35
CA MET A 109 -23.00 13.42 -31.48
C MET A 109 -24.48 13.03 -31.44
N GLY A 110 -25.13 13.06 -30.27
CA GLY A 110 -26.55 12.75 -30.10
C GLY A 110 -26.91 11.27 -30.11
N LYS A 111 -25.92 10.35 -30.13
CA LYS A 111 -26.18 8.92 -30.00
C LYS A 111 -26.67 8.55 -28.60
N THR A 112 -27.49 7.51 -28.50
CA THR A 112 -27.84 6.91 -27.21
C THR A 112 -26.59 6.29 -26.58
N VAL A 113 -26.21 6.75 -25.38
CA VAL A 113 -25.07 6.27 -24.63
C VAL A 113 -25.50 5.12 -23.72
N GLN A 114 -24.84 3.98 -23.82
CA GLN A 114 -25.18 2.72 -23.14
C GLN A 114 -23.96 2.10 -22.47
N VAL A 115 -24.18 1.14 -21.58
CA VAL A 115 -23.07 0.40 -20.95
C VAL A 115 -22.21 -0.30 -22.01
N VAL A 116 -22.85 -1.01 -22.94
CA VAL A 116 -22.21 -1.52 -24.15
C VAL A 116 -22.69 -0.68 -25.34
N PRO A 117 -21.80 -0.02 -26.10
CA PRO A 117 -20.33 -0.12 -26.05
C PRO A 117 -19.62 0.97 -25.23
N HIS A 118 -20.29 2.02 -24.75
CA HIS A 118 -19.60 3.27 -24.31
C HIS A 118 -18.81 3.09 -23.00
N ILE A 119 -19.40 2.43 -21.99
CA ILE A 119 -18.69 2.11 -20.74
C ILE A 119 -17.61 1.05 -21.00
N THR A 120 -17.94 0.00 -21.75
CA THR A 120 -16.97 -1.05 -22.06
C THR A 120 -15.80 -0.54 -22.90
N ASP A 121 -16.03 0.37 -23.85
CA ASP A 121 -14.95 0.99 -24.62
C ASP A 121 -14.04 1.87 -23.76
N GLU A 122 -14.62 2.63 -22.82
CA GLU A 122 -13.82 3.41 -21.86
C GLU A 122 -12.94 2.50 -21.00
N ILE A 123 -13.48 1.39 -20.48
CA ILE A 123 -12.73 0.39 -19.72
C ILE A 123 -11.60 -0.20 -20.57
N LYS A 124 -11.91 -0.67 -21.79
CA LYS A 124 -10.92 -1.26 -22.71
C LYS A 124 -9.81 -0.27 -23.06
N ASN A 125 -10.16 1.00 -23.25
CA ASN A 125 -9.17 2.05 -23.53
C ASN A 125 -8.24 2.27 -22.34
N ARG A 126 -8.75 2.24 -21.10
CA ARG A 126 -7.93 2.34 -19.88
C ARG A 126 -7.00 1.13 -19.73
N VAL A 127 -7.50 -0.08 -19.99
CA VAL A 127 -6.65 -1.29 -19.98
C VAL A 127 -5.51 -1.17 -20.98
N LYS A 128 -5.82 -0.76 -22.21
CA LYS A 128 -4.82 -0.66 -23.30
C LYS A 128 -3.89 0.54 -23.18
N ALA A 129 -4.24 1.54 -22.39
CA ALA A 129 -3.47 2.80 -22.33
C ALA A 129 -2.02 2.59 -21.91
N LEU A 130 -1.76 1.79 -20.89
CA LEU A 130 -0.39 1.48 -20.44
C LEU A 130 0.39 0.66 -21.48
N GLY A 131 -0.25 -0.28 -22.14
CA GLY A 131 0.36 -1.05 -23.23
C GLY A 131 0.75 -0.19 -24.44
N LYS A 132 -0.05 0.83 -24.76
CA LYS A 132 0.22 1.75 -25.88
C LYS A 132 1.44 2.65 -25.67
N THR A 133 1.91 2.80 -24.43
CA THR A 133 3.13 3.58 -24.16
C THR A 133 4.39 2.96 -24.74
N GLY A 134 4.37 1.65 -25.03
CA GLY A 134 5.56 0.90 -25.45
C GLY A 134 6.59 0.64 -24.35
N ASN A 135 6.28 1.05 -23.11
CA ASN A 135 7.19 0.92 -21.98
C ASN A 135 7.12 -0.44 -21.29
N PHE A 136 6.08 -1.23 -21.56
CA PHE A 136 5.82 -2.50 -20.88
C PHE A 136 5.66 -3.66 -21.87
N ASP A 137 6.28 -4.78 -21.52
CA ASP A 137 6.12 -6.05 -22.21
C ASP A 137 4.86 -6.79 -21.69
N PHE A 138 4.54 -6.62 -20.40
CA PHE A 138 3.35 -7.15 -19.76
C PHE A 138 2.58 -6.08 -19.00
N VAL A 139 1.25 -6.10 -19.15
CA VAL A 139 0.30 -5.34 -18.33
C VAL A 139 -0.59 -6.35 -17.62
N ILE A 140 -0.49 -6.43 -16.30
CA ILE A 140 -1.34 -7.26 -15.45
C ILE A 140 -2.50 -6.40 -14.98
N THR A 141 -3.73 -6.81 -15.27
CA THR A 141 -4.95 -6.09 -14.86
C THR A 141 -5.72 -6.94 -13.87
N GLU A 142 -5.71 -6.53 -12.61
CA GLU A 142 -6.52 -7.12 -11.57
C GLU A 142 -7.93 -6.56 -11.62
N ILE A 143 -8.92 -7.43 -11.76
CA ILE A 143 -10.34 -7.08 -11.67
C ILE A 143 -10.80 -7.24 -10.22
N GLY A 144 -11.14 -6.13 -9.57
CA GLY A 144 -11.66 -6.10 -8.22
C GLY A 144 -13.04 -6.76 -8.11
N GLY A 145 -13.45 -7.05 -6.88
CA GLY A 145 -14.71 -7.73 -6.60
C GLY A 145 -14.67 -9.24 -6.86
N THR A 146 -15.83 -9.84 -6.87
CA THR A 146 -16.03 -11.29 -7.03
C THR A 146 -16.84 -11.56 -8.30
N VAL A 147 -16.43 -12.55 -9.10
CA VAL A 147 -17.19 -12.96 -10.28
C VAL A 147 -18.59 -13.44 -9.83
N GLY A 148 -19.62 -12.84 -10.41
CA GLY A 148 -21.02 -13.01 -10.01
C GLY A 148 -21.63 -11.76 -9.39
N ASP A 149 -20.82 -10.80 -8.93
CA ASP A 149 -21.30 -9.52 -8.42
C ASP A 149 -21.76 -8.61 -9.59
N ILE A 150 -22.87 -7.91 -9.38
CA ILE A 150 -23.48 -7.03 -10.39
C ILE A 150 -22.50 -5.91 -10.79
N GLU A 151 -21.80 -5.35 -9.82
CA GLU A 151 -20.87 -4.24 -10.00
C GLU A 151 -19.69 -4.59 -10.93
N GLY A 152 -19.31 -5.86 -10.96
CA GLY A 152 -18.20 -6.37 -11.79
C GLY A 152 -18.55 -6.61 -13.26
N LEU A 153 -19.84 -6.68 -13.61
CA LEU A 153 -20.28 -7.09 -14.95
C LEU A 153 -19.70 -6.24 -16.10
N PRO A 154 -19.64 -4.89 -16.03
CA PRO A 154 -19.05 -4.10 -17.12
C PRO A 154 -17.56 -4.41 -17.35
N TYR A 155 -16.81 -4.73 -16.29
CA TYR A 155 -15.41 -5.11 -16.39
C TYR A 155 -15.26 -6.49 -17.05
N LEU A 156 -16.04 -7.46 -16.61
CA LEU A 156 -16.00 -8.82 -17.16
C LEU A 156 -16.43 -8.83 -18.64
N GLU A 157 -17.46 -8.06 -19.00
CA GLU A 157 -17.85 -7.86 -20.41
C GLU A 157 -16.70 -7.22 -21.21
N SER A 158 -16.00 -6.25 -20.65
CA SER A 158 -14.84 -5.63 -21.30
C SER A 158 -13.68 -6.62 -21.47
N VAL A 159 -13.42 -7.48 -20.48
CA VAL A 159 -12.42 -8.55 -20.58
C VAL A 159 -12.80 -9.55 -21.66
N ARG A 160 -14.09 -9.95 -21.75
CA ARG A 160 -14.57 -10.83 -22.83
C ARG A 160 -14.28 -10.23 -24.20
N GLN A 161 -14.58 -8.94 -24.40
CA GLN A 161 -14.32 -8.24 -25.66
C GLN A 161 -12.81 -8.14 -25.93
N LEU A 162 -11.99 -7.78 -24.92
CA LEU A 162 -10.55 -7.69 -25.05
C LEU A 162 -9.89 -9.02 -25.40
N ARG A 163 -10.40 -10.13 -24.87
CA ARG A 163 -9.89 -11.46 -25.25
C ARG A 163 -10.09 -11.74 -26.74
N TRP A 164 -11.20 -11.29 -27.30
CA TRP A 164 -11.45 -11.38 -28.75
C TRP A 164 -10.51 -10.47 -29.54
N GLU A 165 -10.36 -9.19 -29.11
CA GLU A 165 -9.55 -8.20 -29.79
C GLU A 165 -8.06 -8.52 -29.75
N LEU A 166 -7.54 -9.02 -28.63
CA LEU A 166 -6.11 -9.24 -28.38
C LEU A 166 -5.65 -10.66 -28.78
N GLY A 167 -6.58 -11.60 -28.90
CA GLY A 167 -6.29 -12.99 -29.29
C GLY A 167 -5.23 -13.63 -28.38
N SER A 168 -4.15 -14.15 -28.96
CA SER A 168 -3.04 -14.78 -28.24
C SER A 168 -2.19 -13.83 -27.39
N ASN A 169 -2.43 -12.51 -27.46
CA ASN A 169 -1.71 -11.53 -26.65
C ASN A 169 -2.32 -11.33 -25.26
N CYS A 170 -3.29 -12.14 -24.87
CA CYS A 170 -3.85 -12.06 -23.52
C CYS A 170 -4.10 -13.42 -22.87
N VAL A 171 -4.07 -13.43 -21.55
CA VAL A 171 -4.32 -14.58 -20.66
C VAL A 171 -5.28 -14.17 -19.56
N CYS A 172 -6.19 -15.07 -19.19
CA CYS A 172 -7.07 -14.93 -18.03
C CYS A 172 -6.65 -15.92 -16.94
N VAL A 173 -6.24 -15.37 -15.80
CA VAL A 173 -5.94 -16.10 -14.57
C VAL A 173 -7.14 -15.93 -13.62
N HIS A 174 -7.72 -17.03 -13.18
CA HIS A 174 -8.87 -17.00 -12.28
C HIS A 174 -8.54 -17.62 -10.93
N LEU A 175 -8.68 -16.83 -9.86
CA LEU A 175 -8.51 -17.28 -8.49
C LEU A 175 -9.81 -17.83 -7.95
N THR A 176 -9.74 -18.98 -7.30
CA THR A 176 -10.87 -19.61 -6.64
C THR A 176 -10.48 -20.13 -5.25
N TYR A 177 -11.43 -20.66 -4.52
CA TYR A 177 -11.25 -21.20 -3.21
C TYR A 177 -11.58 -22.69 -3.13
N VAL A 178 -10.69 -23.46 -2.55
CA VAL A 178 -10.89 -24.88 -2.23
C VAL A 178 -10.92 -25.02 -0.71
N PRO A 179 -12.09 -24.88 -0.07
CA PRO A 179 -12.20 -24.93 1.38
C PRO A 179 -11.93 -26.34 1.94
N TYR A 180 -11.28 -26.38 3.09
CA TYR A 180 -11.19 -27.56 3.91
C TYR A 180 -12.38 -27.59 4.89
N ILE A 181 -13.19 -28.65 4.81
CA ILE A 181 -14.32 -28.83 5.74
C ILE A 181 -13.86 -29.71 6.89
N ALA A 182 -13.57 -29.10 8.03
CA ALA A 182 -13.01 -29.77 9.20
C ALA A 182 -13.85 -30.96 9.69
N ALA A 183 -15.18 -30.84 9.68
CA ALA A 183 -16.10 -31.90 10.07
C ALA A 183 -16.05 -33.12 9.14
N ALA A 184 -15.82 -32.91 7.83
CA ALA A 184 -15.71 -33.96 6.82
C ALA A 184 -14.25 -34.42 6.60
N LYS A 185 -13.29 -33.67 7.16
CA LYS A 185 -11.83 -33.88 6.98
C LYS A 185 -11.43 -33.96 5.50
N GLU A 186 -12.01 -33.12 4.66
CA GLU A 186 -11.73 -33.13 3.21
C GLU A 186 -11.81 -31.73 2.59
N LEU A 187 -11.07 -31.56 1.48
CA LEU A 187 -11.16 -30.42 0.60
C LEU A 187 -12.37 -30.52 -0.35
N LYS A 188 -13.05 -29.40 -0.59
CA LYS A 188 -14.23 -29.35 -1.45
C LYS A 188 -13.97 -28.55 -2.74
N THR A 189 -14.15 -29.19 -3.90
CA THR A 189 -13.91 -28.59 -5.22
C THR A 189 -15.12 -27.89 -5.82
N LYS A 190 -16.31 -28.06 -5.25
CA LYS A 190 -17.55 -27.48 -5.78
C LYS A 190 -17.54 -25.94 -5.87
N PRO A 191 -17.04 -25.19 -4.86
CA PRO A 191 -16.96 -23.74 -4.96
C PRO A 191 -16.14 -23.28 -6.18
N THR A 192 -15.00 -23.92 -6.44
CA THR A 192 -14.18 -23.66 -7.63
C THR A 192 -14.93 -23.94 -8.93
N GLN A 193 -15.61 -25.08 -9.03
CA GLN A 193 -16.37 -25.45 -10.22
C GLN A 193 -17.49 -24.44 -10.51
N HIS A 194 -18.22 -23.98 -9.48
CA HIS A 194 -19.28 -22.99 -9.63
C HIS A 194 -18.73 -21.62 -10.02
N SER A 195 -17.63 -21.20 -9.43
CA SER A 195 -17.00 -19.92 -9.76
C SER A 195 -16.54 -19.87 -11.22
N VAL A 196 -15.87 -20.93 -11.68
CA VAL A 196 -15.44 -21.03 -13.09
C VAL A 196 -16.65 -21.08 -14.03
N LYS A 197 -17.71 -21.78 -13.65
CA LYS A 197 -18.93 -21.83 -14.44
C LYS A 197 -19.57 -20.46 -14.61
N GLN A 198 -19.65 -19.66 -13.53
CA GLN A 198 -20.13 -18.28 -13.61
C GLN A 198 -19.28 -17.43 -14.57
N LEU A 199 -17.96 -17.57 -14.54
CA LEU A 199 -17.08 -16.87 -15.46
C LEU A 199 -17.31 -17.30 -16.91
N GLN A 200 -17.49 -18.60 -17.14
CA GLN A 200 -17.81 -19.15 -18.47
C GLN A 200 -19.18 -18.69 -19.00
N GLU A 201 -20.19 -18.55 -18.13
CA GLU A 201 -21.51 -18.00 -18.49
C GLU A 201 -21.42 -16.56 -19.00
N LEU A 202 -20.41 -15.80 -18.57
CA LEU A 202 -20.08 -14.48 -19.08
C LEU A 202 -19.21 -14.51 -20.35
N GLY A 203 -18.94 -15.70 -20.91
CA GLY A 203 -18.17 -15.89 -22.14
C GLY A 203 -16.65 -15.82 -21.93
N ILE A 204 -16.16 -15.98 -20.71
CA ILE A 204 -14.72 -15.98 -20.41
C ILE A 204 -14.29 -17.38 -19.98
N GLN A 205 -13.46 -18.04 -20.79
CA GLN A 205 -12.77 -19.26 -20.42
C GLN A 205 -11.45 -18.86 -19.71
N PRO A 206 -11.22 -19.25 -18.44
CA PRO A 206 -9.91 -19.05 -17.82
C PRO A 206 -8.85 -19.92 -18.47
N ASP A 207 -7.63 -19.41 -18.57
CA ASP A 207 -6.48 -20.13 -19.12
C ASP A 207 -5.69 -20.83 -18.00
N ILE A 208 -5.67 -20.22 -16.81
CA ILE A 208 -4.97 -20.71 -15.62
C ILE A 208 -5.89 -20.53 -14.40
N LEU A 209 -5.93 -21.54 -13.55
CA LEU A 209 -6.63 -21.50 -12.26
C LEU A 209 -5.60 -21.43 -11.13
N VAL A 210 -5.82 -20.50 -10.19
CA VAL A 210 -5.08 -20.42 -8.94
C VAL A 210 -6.03 -20.79 -7.79
N LEU A 211 -5.73 -21.87 -7.11
CA LEU A 211 -6.55 -22.41 -6.03
C LEU A 211 -6.06 -21.90 -4.69
N ARG A 212 -6.79 -20.99 -4.07
CA ARG A 212 -6.55 -20.66 -2.67
C ARG A 212 -6.99 -21.81 -1.79
N THR A 213 -6.12 -22.23 -0.86
CA THR A 213 -6.36 -23.40 -0.01
C THR A 213 -5.51 -23.36 1.25
N GLU A 214 -5.99 -23.97 2.31
CA GLU A 214 -5.24 -24.16 3.56
C GLU A 214 -4.34 -25.42 3.52
N GLN A 215 -4.68 -26.39 2.66
CA GLN A 215 -4.01 -27.67 2.58
C GLN A 215 -3.60 -28.01 1.15
N ASP A 216 -2.70 -28.98 1.01
CA ASP A 216 -2.24 -29.42 -0.30
C ASP A 216 -3.35 -30.09 -1.11
N VAL A 217 -3.51 -29.66 -2.35
CA VAL A 217 -4.45 -30.23 -3.31
C VAL A 217 -3.76 -31.38 -4.05
N SER A 218 -4.31 -32.59 -3.92
CA SER A 218 -3.75 -33.78 -4.57
C SER A 218 -3.76 -33.69 -6.11
N ALA A 219 -2.86 -34.40 -6.76
CA ALA A 219 -2.81 -34.49 -8.22
C ALA A 219 -4.13 -35.00 -8.83
N GLU A 220 -4.82 -35.92 -8.15
CA GLU A 220 -6.13 -36.42 -8.58
C GLU A 220 -7.18 -35.31 -8.52
N MET A 221 -7.20 -34.53 -7.44
CA MET A 221 -8.12 -33.42 -7.27
C MET A 221 -7.85 -32.31 -8.30
N ARG A 222 -6.58 -32.00 -8.60
CA ARG A 222 -6.22 -31.05 -9.66
C ARG A 222 -6.72 -31.51 -11.03
N ARG A 223 -6.55 -32.79 -11.38
CA ARG A 223 -7.10 -33.36 -12.62
C ARG A 223 -8.61 -33.28 -12.68
N LYS A 224 -9.30 -33.54 -11.57
CA LYS A 224 -10.75 -33.38 -11.46
C LYS A 224 -11.18 -31.95 -11.70
N ILE A 225 -10.54 -30.98 -11.05
CA ILE A 225 -10.83 -29.54 -11.25
C ILE A 225 -10.56 -29.14 -12.69
N ALA A 226 -9.42 -29.55 -13.26
CA ALA A 226 -9.05 -29.28 -14.64
C ALA A 226 -10.13 -29.76 -15.64
N LEU A 227 -10.64 -30.97 -15.45
CA LEU A 227 -11.70 -31.56 -16.28
C LEU A 227 -13.00 -30.73 -16.20
N PHE A 228 -13.46 -30.41 -14.98
CA PHE A 228 -14.71 -29.65 -14.78
C PHE A 228 -14.62 -28.20 -15.22
N CYS A 229 -13.43 -27.61 -15.20
CA CYS A 229 -13.19 -26.22 -15.53
C CYS A 229 -12.66 -26.01 -16.97
N ASN A 230 -12.47 -27.08 -17.71
CA ASN A 230 -11.97 -27.06 -19.10
C ASN A 230 -10.63 -26.32 -19.22
N VAL A 231 -9.69 -26.66 -18.34
CA VAL A 231 -8.30 -26.20 -18.36
C VAL A 231 -7.35 -27.38 -18.38
N ALA A 232 -6.11 -27.18 -18.81
CA ALA A 232 -5.09 -28.21 -18.75
C ALA A 232 -4.70 -28.50 -17.28
N PRO A 233 -4.43 -29.76 -16.89
CA PRO A 233 -4.08 -30.09 -15.50
C PRO A 233 -2.89 -29.32 -14.96
N GLU A 234 -1.88 -29.05 -15.79
CA GLU A 234 -0.71 -28.24 -15.45
C GLU A 234 -1.03 -26.74 -15.24
N ALA A 235 -2.17 -26.27 -15.76
CA ALA A 235 -2.65 -24.91 -15.57
C ALA A 235 -3.48 -24.73 -14.28
N VAL A 236 -3.56 -25.75 -13.43
CA VAL A 236 -4.18 -25.69 -12.11
C VAL A 236 -3.07 -25.62 -11.05
N VAL A 237 -2.79 -24.43 -10.57
CA VAL A 237 -1.79 -24.17 -9.52
C VAL A 237 -2.46 -23.85 -8.20
N GLN A 238 -1.77 -24.08 -7.08
CA GLN A 238 -2.33 -23.75 -5.75
C GLN A 238 -1.59 -22.57 -5.11
N SER A 239 -2.35 -21.75 -4.41
CA SER A 239 -1.85 -20.72 -3.50
C SER A 239 -2.23 -21.11 -2.08
N LYS A 240 -1.33 -21.85 -1.43
CA LYS A 240 -1.51 -22.30 -0.05
C LYS A 240 -1.20 -21.17 0.93
N ASP A 241 -1.79 -21.23 2.11
CA ASP A 241 -1.47 -20.29 3.18
C ASP A 241 0.01 -20.41 3.57
N VAL A 242 0.65 -19.28 3.67
CA VAL A 242 2.08 -19.14 4.00
C VAL A 242 2.27 -18.24 5.21
N SER A 243 3.41 -18.35 5.87
CA SER A 243 3.71 -17.54 7.06
C SER A 243 3.94 -16.06 6.75
N THR A 244 4.33 -15.74 5.53
CA THR A 244 4.50 -14.38 5.03
C THR A 244 4.14 -14.30 3.55
N ILE A 245 3.50 -13.19 3.15
CA ILE A 245 3.13 -12.94 1.74
C ILE A 245 4.35 -12.96 0.80
N TYR A 246 5.53 -12.69 1.33
CA TYR A 246 6.78 -12.68 0.55
C TYR A 246 7.26 -14.07 0.10
N GLN A 247 6.68 -15.15 0.64
CA GLN A 247 6.91 -16.53 0.16
C GLN A 247 6.09 -16.85 -1.10
N VAL A 248 5.01 -16.10 -1.37
CA VAL A 248 4.10 -16.41 -2.47
C VAL A 248 4.79 -16.43 -3.84
N PRO A 249 5.68 -15.49 -4.21
CA PRO A 249 6.38 -15.57 -5.49
C PRO A 249 7.15 -16.87 -5.66
N ILE A 250 7.85 -17.33 -4.62
CA ILE A 250 8.64 -18.58 -4.66
C ILE A 250 7.71 -19.79 -4.83
N MET A 251 6.65 -19.88 -4.02
CA MET A 251 5.67 -20.97 -4.10
C MET A 251 5.00 -21.03 -5.48
N MET A 252 4.73 -19.89 -6.11
CA MET A 252 4.13 -19.84 -7.44
C MET A 252 5.14 -20.26 -8.52
N HIS A 253 6.40 -19.83 -8.40
CA HIS A 253 7.48 -20.23 -9.31
C HIS A 253 7.76 -21.73 -9.25
N GLU A 254 7.79 -22.35 -8.07
CA GLU A 254 7.96 -23.79 -7.90
C GLU A 254 6.88 -24.63 -8.62
N GLN A 255 5.73 -24.01 -8.91
CA GLN A 255 4.66 -24.61 -9.70
C GLN A 255 4.66 -24.14 -11.17
N HIS A 256 5.73 -23.48 -11.63
CA HIS A 256 5.91 -22.98 -12.99
C HIS A 256 4.83 -21.97 -13.44
N PHE A 257 4.25 -21.22 -12.50
CA PHE A 257 3.14 -20.29 -12.80
C PHE A 257 3.54 -19.19 -13.81
N ASP A 258 4.69 -18.59 -13.63
CA ASP A 258 5.27 -17.60 -14.55
C ASP A 258 5.56 -18.19 -15.94
N GLU A 259 6.08 -19.41 -16.02
CA GLU A 259 6.30 -20.11 -17.28
C GLU A 259 4.98 -20.42 -18.00
N LEU A 260 3.94 -20.83 -17.25
CA LEU A 260 2.61 -21.07 -17.80
C LEU A 260 2.07 -19.81 -18.46
N VAL A 261 2.18 -18.67 -17.80
CA VAL A 261 1.75 -17.38 -18.35
C VAL A 261 2.51 -17.04 -19.62
N ILE A 262 3.85 -17.14 -19.61
CA ILE A 262 4.71 -16.87 -20.77
C ILE A 262 4.33 -17.77 -21.96
N LYS A 263 4.17 -19.06 -21.75
CA LYS A 263 3.77 -20.02 -22.79
C LYS A 263 2.37 -19.71 -23.35
N LYS A 264 1.42 -19.33 -22.48
CA LYS A 264 0.04 -19.01 -22.89
C LYS A 264 -0.08 -17.78 -23.77
N VAL A 265 0.83 -16.82 -23.64
CA VAL A 265 0.92 -15.64 -24.55
C VAL A 265 1.83 -15.88 -25.76
N GLY A 266 2.23 -17.12 -26.01
CA GLY A 266 3.00 -17.51 -27.20
C GLY A 266 4.46 -17.12 -27.16
N LEU A 267 5.04 -16.93 -25.99
CA LEU A 267 6.45 -16.62 -25.80
C LEU A 267 7.24 -17.85 -25.37
N SER A 268 8.53 -17.89 -25.72
CA SER A 268 9.47 -18.88 -25.24
C SER A 268 9.89 -18.57 -23.80
N VAL A 269 10.00 -19.62 -22.99
CA VAL A 269 10.56 -19.49 -21.63
C VAL A 269 12.09 -19.54 -21.75
N GLU A 270 12.75 -18.48 -21.32
CA GLU A 270 14.21 -18.37 -21.35
C GLU A 270 14.74 -18.22 -19.94
N GLY A 271 15.66 -19.10 -19.55
CA GLY A 271 16.33 -19.06 -18.25
C GLY A 271 15.41 -19.18 -17.03
N GLU A 272 16.01 -18.98 -15.86
CA GLU A 272 15.30 -18.91 -14.57
C GLU A 272 15.17 -17.47 -14.12
N PRO A 273 14.14 -17.12 -13.33
CA PRO A 273 14.01 -15.78 -12.77
C PRO A 273 15.11 -15.53 -11.74
N ASN A 274 15.71 -14.34 -11.78
CA ASN A 274 16.74 -13.95 -10.81
C ASN A 274 16.10 -13.56 -9.47
N MET A 275 15.86 -14.54 -8.62
CA MET A 275 15.25 -14.37 -7.29
C MET A 275 16.28 -14.28 -6.15
N LYS A 276 17.58 -14.17 -6.44
CA LYS A 276 18.65 -14.20 -5.42
C LYS A 276 18.46 -13.18 -4.30
N ALA A 277 18.17 -11.93 -4.63
CA ALA A 277 17.96 -10.87 -3.62
C ALA A 277 16.70 -11.12 -2.80
N TRP A 278 15.64 -11.62 -3.43
CA TRP A 278 14.39 -11.97 -2.76
C TRP A 278 14.55 -13.14 -1.79
N LEU A 279 15.23 -14.19 -2.21
CA LEU A 279 15.55 -15.34 -1.35
C LEU A 279 16.42 -14.93 -0.16
N ASN A 280 17.43 -14.08 -0.37
CA ASN A 280 18.24 -13.56 0.72
C ASN A 280 17.40 -12.77 1.75
N PHE A 281 16.42 -11.99 1.30
CA PHE A 281 15.48 -11.31 2.20
C PHE A 281 14.66 -12.31 3.01
N LEU A 282 14.12 -13.36 2.38
CA LEU A 282 13.36 -14.42 3.06
C LEU A 282 14.22 -15.18 4.07
N ASP A 283 15.46 -15.49 3.72
CA ASP A 283 16.40 -16.16 4.62
C ASP A 283 16.66 -15.32 5.87
N LYS A 284 16.96 -14.02 5.72
CA LYS A 284 17.12 -13.10 6.85
C LYS A 284 15.88 -13.06 7.73
N MET A 285 14.69 -12.97 7.13
CA MET A 285 13.42 -12.95 7.86
C MET A 285 13.18 -14.24 8.65
N ASN A 286 13.46 -15.39 8.06
CA ASN A 286 13.19 -16.70 8.65
C ASN A 286 14.20 -17.06 9.76
N TYR A 287 15.48 -16.73 9.57
CA TYR A 287 16.57 -17.13 10.47
C TYR A 287 16.95 -16.07 11.50
N ALA A 288 16.33 -14.89 11.52
CA ALA A 288 16.55 -13.94 12.60
C ALA A 288 16.23 -14.58 13.96
N GLU A 289 17.16 -14.52 14.89
CA GLU A 289 16.99 -15.12 16.23
C GLU A 289 16.43 -14.11 17.24
N LYS A 290 16.91 -12.86 17.15
CA LYS A 290 16.49 -11.77 18.05
C LYS A 290 15.29 -11.02 17.50
N SER A 291 14.54 -10.36 18.37
CA SER A 291 13.40 -9.53 17.99
C SER A 291 13.60 -8.07 18.39
N VAL A 292 12.88 -7.18 17.73
CA VAL A 292 12.71 -5.78 18.12
C VAL A 292 11.22 -5.51 18.32
N ARG A 293 10.87 -4.83 19.40
CA ARG A 293 9.48 -4.53 19.78
C ARG A 293 9.17 -3.07 19.50
N ILE A 294 8.24 -2.84 18.58
CA ILE A 294 7.82 -1.50 18.14
C ILE A 294 6.36 -1.29 18.54
N GLY A 295 6.08 -0.18 19.21
CA GLY A 295 4.72 0.29 19.47
C GLY A 295 4.24 1.22 18.36
N LEU A 296 3.07 0.95 17.78
CA LEU A 296 2.41 1.83 16.82
C LEU A 296 1.20 2.47 17.50
N VAL A 297 1.33 3.76 17.80
CA VAL A 297 0.28 4.55 18.45
C VAL A 297 -0.61 5.16 17.39
N GLY A 298 -1.85 4.68 17.29
CA GLY A 298 -2.81 5.11 16.28
C GLY A 298 -4.25 4.98 16.74
N LYS A 299 -5.18 5.40 15.89
CA LYS A 299 -6.62 5.35 16.16
C LYS A 299 -7.39 4.26 15.39
N TYR A 300 -6.77 3.65 14.39
CA TYR A 300 -7.37 2.61 13.55
C TYR A 300 -6.74 1.23 13.81
N VAL A 301 -6.36 0.97 15.05
CA VAL A 301 -5.56 -0.21 15.42
C VAL A 301 -6.33 -1.53 15.43
N GLU A 302 -7.65 -1.50 15.39
CA GLU A 302 -8.50 -2.69 15.33
C GLU A 302 -8.46 -3.38 13.96
N LEU A 303 -8.14 -2.62 12.90
CA LEU A 303 -7.93 -3.14 11.54
C LEU A 303 -6.46 -2.94 11.14
N GLN A 304 -5.71 -4.03 11.08
CA GLN A 304 -4.28 -3.97 10.73
C GLN A 304 -4.01 -3.37 9.34
N ASP A 305 -4.92 -3.56 8.40
CA ASP A 305 -4.80 -3.02 7.04
C ASP A 305 -4.95 -1.49 6.98
N ALA A 306 -5.42 -0.83 8.04
CA ALA A 306 -5.44 0.64 8.13
C ALA A 306 -4.02 1.26 8.19
N TYR A 307 -3.02 0.49 8.60
CA TYR A 307 -1.60 0.89 8.66
C TYR A 307 -0.71 -0.07 7.89
N LYS A 308 -1.23 -0.61 6.78
CA LYS A 308 -0.58 -1.69 6.02
C LYS A 308 0.83 -1.32 5.57
N SER A 309 1.02 -0.17 4.95
CA SER A 309 2.34 0.24 4.45
C SER A 309 3.35 0.48 5.57
N ILE A 310 2.94 1.00 6.72
CA ILE A 310 3.81 1.15 7.90
C ILE A 310 4.23 -0.23 8.43
N ASN A 311 3.28 -1.15 8.57
CA ASN A 311 3.56 -2.51 9.01
C ASN A 311 4.57 -3.21 8.09
N GLU A 312 4.33 -3.16 6.77
CA GLU A 312 5.24 -3.76 5.80
C GLU A 312 6.63 -3.09 5.80
N SER A 313 6.68 -1.76 5.94
CA SER A 313 7.96 -1.03 6.06
C SER A 313 8.75 -1.43 7.30
N LEU A 314 8.06 -1.66 8.42
CA LEU A 314 8.69 -2.15 9.66
C LEU A 314 9.19 -3.59 9.52
N ILE A 315 8.44 -4.48 8.86
CA ILE A 315 8.89 -5.85 8.57
C ILE A 315 10.16 -5.81 7.73
N GLN A 316 10.18 -5.01 6.66
CA GLN A 316 11.35 -4.85 5.79
C GLN A 316 12.55 -4.29 6.55
N ALA A 317 12.35 -3.24 7.36
CA ALA A 317 13.41 -2.62 8.15
C ALA A 317 13.94 -3.54 9.26
N ALA A 318 13.07 -4.29 9.93
CA ALA A 318 13.47 -5.27 10.94
C ALA A 318 14.29 -6.40 10.31
N THR A 319 13.84 -6.92 9.16
CA THR A 319 14.58 -7.94 8.40
C THR A 319 15.95 -7.43 7.93
N TYR A 320 16.02 -6.19 7.47
CA TYR A 320 17.29 -5.55 7.09
C TYR A 320 18.27 -5.46 8.26
N ASN A 321 17.77 -5.24 9.48
CA ASN A 321 18.54 -5.20 10.72
C ASN A 321 18.70 -6.56 11.39
N ASP A 322 18.42 -7.67 10.69
CA ASP A 322 18.52 -9.05 11.18
C ASP A 322 17.71 -9.30 12.48
N ARG A 323 16.48 -8.76 12.52
CA ARG A 323 15.55 -8.87 13.65
C ARG A 323 14.17 -9.35 13.20
N LYS A 324 13.47 -10.08 14.08
CA LYS A 324 12.04 -10.33 13.96
C LYS A 324 11.27 -9.13 14.51
N LEU A 325 10.31 -8.62 13.76
CA LEU A 325 9.42 -7.57 14.23
C LEU A 325 8.40 -8.14 15.24
N LYS A 326 8.28 -7.49 16.39
CA LYS A 326 7.14 -7.61 17.30
C LYS A 326 6.43 -6.27 17.31
N LEU A 327 5.35 -6.16 16.55
CA LEU A 327 4.57 -4.93 16.44
C LEU A 327 3.39 -4.98 17.41
N GLU A 328 3.26 -3.95 18.24
CA GLU A 328 2.14 -3.76 19.15
C GLU A 328 1.33 -2.55 18.71
N PHE A 329 0.06 -2.79 18.38
CA PHE A 329 -0.89 -1.74 18.03
C PHE A 329 -1.49 -1.14 19.31
N ILE A 330 -1.28 0.16 19.51
CA ILE A 330 -1.65 0.88 20.72
C ILE A 330 -2.73 1.90 20.38
N GLN A 331 -3.93 1.71 20.97
CA GLN A 331 -5.07 2.61 20.78
C GLN A 331 -4.79 3.96 21.44
N SER A 332 -4.61 4.99 20.64
CA SER A 332 -4.26 6.32 21.16
C SER A 332 -5.33 6.91 22.08
N GLU A 333 -6.61 6.63 21.84
CA GLU A 333 -7.72 7.10 22.70
C GLU A 333 -7.69 6.54 24.12
N LYS A 334 -6.99 5.42 24.34
CA LYS A 334 -6.86 4.78 25.65
C LYS A 334 -5.62 5.18 26.42
N LEU A 335 -4.67 5.90 25.79
CA LEU A 335 -3.46 6.35 26.44
C LEU A 335 -3.71 7.60 27.29
N THR A 336 -3.23 7.54 28.54
CA THR A 336 -3.30 8.60 29.54
C THR A 336 -1.99 8.68 30.30
N ASP A 337 -1.73 9.78 31.02
CA ASP A 337 -0.56 9.91 31.91
C ASP A 337 -0.48 8.79 32.96
N ALA A 338 -1.62 8.19 33.34
CA ALA A 338 -1.66 7.12 34.34
C ALA A 338 -1.21 5.75 33.83
N ASN A 339 -1.32 5.47 32.52
CA ASN A 339 -1.03 4.15 31.95
C ASN A 339 0.06 4.13 30.88
N VAL A 340 0.58 5.29 30.49
CA VAL A 340 1.56 5.38 29.38
C VAL A 340 2.86 4.64 29.70
N GLU A 341 3.34 4.72 30.93
CA GLU A 341 4.57 4.02 31.35
C GLU A 341 4.39 2.50 31.26
N GLU A 342 3.31 1.96 31.81
CA GLU A 342 3.02 0.52 31.70
C GLU A 342 2.91 0.05 30.24
N THR A 343 2.31 0.89 29.39
CA THR A 343 2.07 0.57 27.97
C THR A 343 3.35 0.64 27.14
N LEU A 344 4.21 1.64 27.38
CA LEU A 344 5.34 1.93 26.50
C LEU A 344 6.71 1.49 27.02
N ALA A 345 6.86 1.19 28.32
CA ALA A 345 8.17 0.88 28.93
C ALA A 345 8.88 -0.32 28.30
N ASN A 346 8.13 -1.27 27.77
CA ASN A 346 8.67 -2.46 27.13
C ASN A 346 8.91 -2.28 25.61
N MET A 347 8.59 -1.13 25.03
CA MET A 347 8.85 -0.86 23.62
C MET A 347 10.32 -0.50 23.42
N ASP A 348 10.89 -0.94 22.33
CA ASP A 348 12.24 -0.58 21.89
C ASP A 348 12.21 0.68 21.01
N GLY A 349 11.09 0.94 20.36
CA GLY A 349 10.80 2.16 19.61
C GLY A 349 9.29 2.39 19.48
N VAL A 350 8.90 3.63 19.21
CA VAL A 350 7.49 4.01 19.09
C VAL A 350 7.29 4.80 17.79
N ILE A 351 6.28 4.39 17.01
CA ILE A 351 5.77 5.15 15.87
C ILE A 351 4.45 5.82 16.27
N VAL A 352 4.33 7.12 16.00
CA VAL A 352 3.07 7.85 16.07
C VAL A 352 2.51 7.97 14.66
N ALA A 353 1.42 7.23 14.44
CA ALA A 353 0.85 6.98 13.12
C ALA A 353 0.19 8.23 12.49
N PRO A 354 0.09 8.27 11.14
CA PRO A 354 -0.69 9.28 10.43
C PRO A 354 -2.19 9.21 10.74
N GLY A 355 -2.94 10.14 10.19
CA GLY A 355 -4.38 10.25 10.32
C GLY A 355 -4.87 11.67 10.13
N SER A 356 -6.14 11.94 10.47
CA SER A 356 -6.76 13.27 10.42
C SER A 356 -7.83 13.41 11.50
N GLY A 357 -8.18 14.65 11.85
CA GLY A 357 -9.18 14.97 12.85
C GLY A 357 -8.75 14.78 14.31
N PRO A 358 -9.54 15.30 15.26
CA PRO A 358 -9.14 15.45 16.65
C PRO A 358 -9.19 14.15 17.47
N ARG A 359 -9.83 13.08 16.97
CA ARG A 359 -9.99 11.82 17.70
C ARG A 359 -8.64 11.18 18.01
N GLY A 360 -8.36 10.90 19.28
CA GLY A 360 -7.17 10.19 19.75
C GLY A 360 -5.87 11.00 19.76
N VAL A 361 -5.91 12.31 19.47
CA VAL A 361 -4.68 13.14 19.44
C VAL A 361 -4.09 13.37 20.83
N GLU A 362 -4.91 13.49 21.87
CA GLU A 362 -4.41 13.70 23.25
C GLU A 362 -3.55 12.51 23.71
N GLY A 363 -3.96 11.28 23.43
CA GLY A 363 -3.14 10.12 23.73
C GLY A 363 -1.85 10.05 22.91
N LYS A 364 -1.82 10.61 21.70
CA LYS A 364 -0.58 10.77 20.93
C LYS A 364 0.37 11.77 21.62
N PHE A 365 -0.14 12.88 22.17
CA PHE A 365 0.67 13.83 22.93
C PHE A 365 1.25 13.19 24.19
N VAL A 366 0.45 12.40 24.90
CA VAL A 366 0.92 11.65 26.08
C VAL A 366 2.05 10.68 25.72
N ALA A 367 1.89 9.91 24.64
CA ALA A 367 2.92 9.00 24.16
C ALA A 367 4.21 9.75 23.78
N LEU A 368 4.09 10.83 23.01
CA LEU A 368 5.23 11.63 22.54
C LEU A 368 5.99 12.28 23.68
N LYS A 369 5.29 12.85 24.67
CA LYS A 369 5.90 13.41 25.88
C LYS A 369 6.71 12.36 26.63
N TRP A 370 6.07 11.21 26.90
CA TRP A 370 6.73 10.12 27.61
C TRP A 370 7.97 9.63 26.87
N CYS A 371 7.87 9.37 25.56
CA CYS A 371 8.99 8.91 24.74
C CYS A 371 10.14 9.95 24.70
N ARG A 372 9.81 11.23 24.55
CA ARG A 372 10.80 12.32 24.55
C ARG A 372 11.54 12.41 25.89
N GLU A 373 10.82 12.34 27.00
CA GLU A 373 11.39 12.41 28.35
C GLU A 373 12.25 11.18 28.69
N HIS A 374 11.85 9.98 28.22
CA HIS A 374 12.58 8.73 28.46
C HIS A 374 13.57 8.35 27.36
N ASN A 375 13.80 9.24 26.39
CA ASN A 375 14.75 9.04 25.28
C ASN A 375 14.54 7.73 24.49
N VAL A 376 13.28 7.34 24.29
CA VAL A 376 12.89 6.20 23.48
C VAL A 376 12.95 6.59 21.99
N PRO A 377 13.52 5.78 21.10
CA PRO A 377 13.45 6.04 19.65
C PRO A 377 12.02 6.27 19.20
N THR A 378 11.75 7.42 18.57
CA THR A 378 10.39 7.86 18.25
C THR A 378 10.29 8.39 16.83
N PHE A 379 9.33 7.89 16.07
CA PHE A 379 9.06 8.28 14.69
C PHE A 379 7.64 8.82 14.53
N GLY A 380 7.49 10.09 14.15
CA GLY A 380 6.21 10.70 13.85
C GLY A 380 5.99 10.83 12.34
N ILE A 381 4.90 10.28 11.82
CA ILE A 381 4.58 10.31 10.39
C ILE A 381 3.34 11.17 10.18
N CYS A 382 3.42 12.18 9.30
CA CYS A 382 2.33 13.08 8.90
C CYS A 382 1.67 13.72 10.16
N LEU A 383 0.46 13.31 10.53
CA LEU A 383 -0.15 13.75 11.80
C LEU A 383 0.73 13.46 13.02
N GLY A 384 1.53 12.40 12.99
CA GLY A 384 2.47 12.08 14.06
C GLY A 384 3.53 13.17 14.24
N MET A 385 4.10 13.70 13.15
CA MET A 385 4.98 14.87 13.18
C MET A 385 4.27 16.12 13.73
N GLN A 386 3.05 16.38 13.26
CA GLN A 386 2.26 17.53 13.75
C GLN A 386 2.00 17.42 15.26
N CYS A 387 1.71 16.23 15.75
CA CYS A 387 1.58 15.96 17.18
C CYS A 387 2.89 16.18 17.94
N MET A 388 4.07 15.84 17.36
CA MET A 388 5.38 16.15 17.97
C MET A 388 5.57 17.65 18.13
N VAL A 389 5.23 18.44 17.14
CA VAL A 389 5.31 19.90 17.16
C VAL A 389 4.41 20.48 18.25
N ILE A 390 3.15 20.04 18.32
CA ILE A 390 2.18 20.51 19.32
C ILE A 390 2.62 20.13 20.73
N GLU A 391 3.04 18.87 20.94
CA GLU A 391 3.53 18.39 22.25
C GLU A 391 4.72 19.21 22.71
N PHE A 392 5.70 19.43 21.85
CA PHE A 392 6.88 20.21 22.16
C PHE A 392 6.54 21.68 22.49
N ALA A 393 5.64 22.28 21.74
CA ALA A 393 5.15 23.64 22.03
C ALA A 393 4.50 23.72 23.41
N ARG A 394 3.65 22.76 23.77
CA ARG A 394 2.96 22.76 25.06
C ARG A 394 3.91 22.55 26.24
N ASN A 395 4.80 21.56 26.15
CA ASN A 395 5.56 21.08 27.30
C ASN A 395 6.99 21.64 27.36
N VAL A 396 7.56 22.14 26.27
CA VAL A 396 8.92 22.71 26.25
C VAL A 396 8.89 24.22 26.03
N LEU A 397 8.06 24.72 25.10
CA LEU A 397 7.98 26.18 24.87
C LEU A 397 7.03 26.90 25.84
N GLY A 398 6.33 26.18 26.73
CA GLY A 398 5.39 26.77 27.69
C GLY A 398 4.16 27.40 27.05
N MET A 399 3.67 26.82 25.95
CA MET A 399 2.49 27.25 25.19
C MET A 399 1.33 26.25 25.37
N PRO A 400 0.64 26.22 26.51
CA PRO A 400 -0.31 25.14 26.84
C PRO A 400 -1.51 25.07 25.88
N GLU A 401 -1.84 26.17 25.21
CA GLU A 401 -2.91 26.24 24.23
C GLU A 401 -2.46 25.98 22.77
N ALA A 402 -1.16 25.63 22.56
CA ALA A 402 -0.66 25.31 21.23
C ALA A 402 -1.45 24.14 20.62
N ASN A 403 -1.84 24.31 19.36
CA ASN A 403 -2.66 23.32 18.68
C ASN A 403 -2.55 23.44 17.15
N SER A 404 -3.19 22.51 16.47
CA SER A 404 -3.55 22.62 15.06
C SER A 404 -4.88 23.31 14.89
N THR A 405 -5.03 24.18 13.89
CA THR A 405 -6.35 24.71 13.49
C THR A 405 -7.30 23.63 12.96
N GLU A 406 -6.80 22.43 12.65
CA GLU A 406 -7.63 21.25 12.37
C GLU A 406 -8.44 20.81 13.59
N PHE A 407 -7.86 20.90 14.79
CA PHE A 407 -8.48 20.40 16.03
C PHE A 407 -9.18 21.50 16.81
N ASN A 408 -8.63 22.71 16.76
CA ASN A 408 -9.18 23.89 17.42
C ASN A 408 -8.96 25.12 16.54
N HIS A 409 -9.99 25.52 15.80
CA HIS A 409 -9.95 26.71 14.93
C HIS A 409 -9.67 28.02 15.66
N ALA A 410 -9.91 28.07 16.96
CA ALA A 410 -9.76 29.28 17.79
C ALA A 410 -8.48 29.25 18.63
N THR A 411 -7.54 28.33 18.39
CA THR A 411 -6.29 28.29 19.14
C THR A 411 -5.51 29.60 19.00
N PRO A 412 -5.03 30.20 20.10
CA PRO A 412 -4.20 31.40 20.02
C PRO A 412 -2.77 31.10 19.55
N ASN A 413 -2.38 29.83 19.54
CA ASN A 413 -1.05 29.34 19.17
C ASN A 413 -1.18 28.23 18.13
N ASN A 414 -1.46 28.60 16.89
CA ASN A 414 -1.63 27.72 15.75
C ASN A 414 -0.27 27.25 15.19
N VAL A 415 0.44 26.44 15.95
CA VAL A 415 1.76 25.92 15.54
C VAL A 415 1.67 24.97 14.33
N ILE A 416 0.48 24.44 14.07
CA ILE A 416 0.07 23.73 12.84
C ILE A 416 -1.14 24.46 12.27
N ASP A 417 -1.08 24.83 10.97
CA ASP A 417 -2.14 25.59 10.33
C ASP A 417 -2.31 25.19 8.86
N LEU A 418 -3.39 25.69 8.23
CA LEU A 418 -3.57 25.61 6.79
C LEU A 418 -2.54 26.47 6.06
N MET A 419 -2.13 26.05 4.87
CA MET A 419 -1.35 26.91 3.98
C MET A 419 -2.15 28.17 3.59
N GLU A 420 -1.47 29.29 3.38
CA GLU A 420 -2.11 30.56 2.96
C GLU A 420 -2.97 30.42 1.71
N GLU A 421 -2.51 29.62 0.73
CA GLU A 421 -3.23 29.34 -0.51
C GLU A 421 -4.56 28.60 -0.26
N GLN A 422 -4.66 27.83 0.82
CA GLN A 422 -5.87 27.08 1.18
C GLN A 422 -6.87 27.91 1.99
N LYS A 423 -6.42 28.95 2.68
CA LYS A 423 -7.29 29.83 3.47
C LYS A 423 -8.31 30.60 2.61
N SER A 424 -8.01 30.80 1.32
CA SER A 424 -8.87 31.51 0.37
C SER A 424 -9.94 30.63 -0.31
N ILE A 425 -9.93 29.30 -0.13
CA ILE A 425 -10.83 28.37 -0.81
C ILE A 425 -11.99 27.98 0.11
N ALA A 426 -13.20 28.43 -0.25
CA ALA A 426 -14.43 28.26 0.54
C ALA A 426 -14.96 26.81 0.65
N ASN A 427 -14.41 25.86 -0.11
CA ASN A 427 -14.83 24.45 -0.10
C ASN A 427 -13.86 23.57 0.70
N VAL A 428 -14.39 22.87 1.69
CA VAL A 428 -13.67 21.94 2.58
C VAL A 428 -12.94 20.79 1.83
N GLY A 429 -13.24 20.58 0.53
CA GLY A 429 -12.52 19.70 -0.39
C GLY A 429 -11.26 20.30 -1.03
N GLY A 430 -10.86 21.52 -0.61
CA GLY A 430 -9.75 22.27 -1.18
C GLY A 430 -8.39 21.59 -1.01
N VAL A 431 -7.48 22.04 -1.83
CA VAL A 431 -6.16 21.53 -2.18
C VAL A 431 -5.43 20.81 -1.02
N ARG A 432 -5.42 19.49 -1.10
CA ARG A 432 -4.48 18.65 -0.31
C ARG A 432 -3.15 18.60 -1.04
N ARG A 433 -2.05 18.53 -0.29
CA ARG A 433 -0.78 18.10 -0.87
C ARG A 433 -0.83 16.59 -1.03
N LEU A 434 -0.96 16.14 -2.26
CA LEU A 434 -1.05 14.73 -2.64
C LEU A 434 0.05 14.39 -3.66
N GLY A 435 0.74 13.27 -3.45
CA GLY A 435 1.80 12.79 -4.32
C GLY A 435 3.19 13.21 -3.89
N ALA A 436 4.17 13.00 -4.77
CA ALA A 436 5.57 13.24 -4.48
C ALA A 436 5.91 14.74 -4.52
N PHE A 437 6.61 15.20 -3.48
CA PHE A 437 7.19 16.54 -3.38
C PHE A 437 8.63 16.44 -2.92
N ASP A 438 9.43 17.36 -3.41
CA ASP A 438 10.84 17.45 -3.08
C ASP A 438 11.05 18.04 -1.68
N CYS A 439 12.08 17.55 -1.00
CA CYS A 439 12.50 18.02 0.31
C CYS A 439 14.03 18.11 0.33
N ASP A 440 14.55 19.30 0.65
CA ASP A 440 15.95 19.54 0.91
C ASP A 440 16.25 19.32 2.38
N LEU A 441 17.19 18.42 2.66
CA LEU A 441 17.60 18.05 4.01
C LEU A 441 18.86 18.78 4.42
N LYS A 442 18.90 19.27 5.65
CA LYS A 442 20.06 19.93 6.23
C LYS A 442 21.23 18.95 6.33
N GLU A 443 22.36 19.32 5.75
CA GLU A 443 23.59 18.53 5.83
C GLU A 443 23.97 18.26 7.28
N GLY A 444 24.38 17.01 7.57
CA GLY A 444 24.74 16.59 8.92
C GLY A 444 23.56 16.25 9.83
N SER A 445 22.30 16.49 9.42
CA SER A 445 21.13 16.03 10.15
C SER A 445 21.06 14.50 10.15
N ARG A 446 20.43 13.94 11.19
CA ARG A 446 20.23 12.47 11.28
C ARG A 446 19.39 11.95 10.11
N THR A 447 18.42 12.74 9.68
CA THR A 447 17.59 12.43 8.52
C THR A 447 18.44 12.35 7.24
N ALA A 448 19.29 13.35 6.96
CA ALA A 448 20.19 13.32 5.80
C ALA A 448 21.18 12.14 5.86
N GLN A 449 21.71 11.83 7.06
CA GLN A 449 22.57 10.66 7.27
C GLN A 449 21.84 9.35 6.98
N ALA A 450 20.57 9.21 7.42
CA ALA A 450 19.76 8.02 7.14
C ALA A 450 19.55 7.82 5.65
N TYR A 451 19.18 8.87 4.92
CA TYR A 451 19.01 8.80 3.46
C TYR A 451 20.32 8.71 2.68
N GLY A 452 21.44 9.11 3.27
CA GLY A 452 22.74 9.21 2.58
C GLY A 452 22.79 10.31 1.50
N LYS A 453 21.88 11.29 1.54
CA LYS A 453 21.74 12.40 0.59
C LYS A 453 20.98 13.56 1.22
N THR A 454 21.11 14.75 0.64
CA THR A 454 20.50 15.99 1.12
C THR A 454 19.27 16.42 0.31
N HIS A 455 18.88 15.67 -0.68
CA HIS A 455 17.67 15.91 -1.47
C HIS A 455 16.89 14.61 -1.65
N VAL A 456 15.61 14.62 -1.29
CA VAL A 456 14.70 13.49 -1.39
C VAL A 456 13.37 13.93 -1.99
N SER A 457 12.63 12.99 -2.58
CA SER A 457 11.27 13.21 -3.05
C SER A 457 10.38 12.13 -2.44
N GLU A 458 9.41 12.53 -1.63
CA GLU A 458 8.56 11.64 -0.86
C GLU A 458 7.08 12.02 -1.03
N ARG A 459 6.18 11.06 -0.81
CA ARG A 459 4.74 11.27 -1.03
C ARG A 459 4.06 11.90 0.17
N HIS A 460 3.17 12.83 -0.10
CA HIS A 460 2.36 13.57 0.87
C HIS A 460 0.89 13.21 0.73
N SER A 461 0.15 13.35 1.83
CA SER A 461 -1.30 13.20 1.88
C SER A 461 -1.88 13.98 3.05
N HIS A 462 -1.83 15.32 2.99
CA HIS A 462 -2.27 16.18 4.10
C HIS A 462 -2.70 17.57 3.64
N ARG A 463 -3.29 18.34 4.57
CA ARG A 463 -3.76 19.73 4.37
C ARG A 463 -3.05 20.71 5.27
N PHE A 464 -2.74 20.31 6.51
CA PHE A 464 -2.17 21.16 7.54
C PHE A 464 -0.66 21.01 7.56
N GLU A 465 0.03 22.11 7.87
CA GLU A 465 1.48 22.26 7.79
C GLU A 465 2.03 22.88 9.06
N PHE A 466 3.33 22.73 9.29
CA PHE A 466 4.04 23.48 10.30
C PHE A 466 3.95 25.00 10.01
N ASN A 467 3.59 25.78 11.04
CA ASN A 467 3.51 27.23 10.89
C ASN A 467 4.91 27.86 11.08
N ASN A 468 5.49 28.32 9.99
CA ASN A 468 6.84 28.88 9.95
C ASN A 468 7.05 30.12 10.83
N GLU A 469 5.97 30.81 11.27
CA GLU A 469 6.08 31.93 12.23
C GLU A 469 6.70 31.50 13.56
N TYR A 470 6.58 30.24 13.92
CA TYR A 470 7.12 29.69 15.15
C TYR A 470 8.52 29.06 14.99
N LEU A 471 9.05 28.95 13.77
CA LEU A 471 10.27 28.22 13.43
C LEU A 471 11.45 28.56 14.36
N ALA A 472 11.77 29.85 14.52
CA ALA A 472 12.89 30.28 15.33
C ALA A 472 12.77 29.84 16.81
N ARG A 473 11.57 29.89 17.38
CA ARG A 473 11.30 29.48 18.77
C ARG A 473 11.53 27.98 18.98
N PHE A 474 11.11 27.16 18.01
CA PHE A 474 11.35 25.71 18.07
C PHE A 474 12.83 25.38 17.97
N GLU A 475 13.55 26.02 17.03
CA GLU A 475 14.99 25.78 16.85
C GLU A 475 15.82 26.20 18.04
N GLU A 476 15.53 27.36 18.68
CA GLU A 476 16.18 27.80 19.89
C GLU A 476 15.99 26.82 21.05
N ALA A 477 14.81 26.20 21.15
CA ALA A 477 14.50 25.27 22.23
C ALA A 477 14.96 23.83 21.96
N GLY A 478 15.52 23.54 20.78
CA GLY A 478 16.15 22.25 20.48
C GLY A 478 15.35 21.32 19.55
N LEU A 479 14.14 21.68 19.10
CA LEU A 479 13.48 21.01 17.99
C LEU A 479 13.96 21.65 16.68
N LYS A 480 14.78 20.93 15.94
CA LYS A 480 15.39 21.43 14.71
C LYS A 480 14.52 21.10 13.49
N CYS A 481 14.30 22.08 12.64
CA CYS A 481 13.68 21.89 11.34
C CYS A 481 14.79 21.58 10.33
N VAL A 482 14.89 20.32 9.92
CA VAL A 482 16.02 19.81 9.13
C VAL A 482 15.63 19.38 7.71
N GLY A 483 14.36 19.49 7.36
CA GLY A 483 13.87 19.27 5.99
C GLY A 483 12.90 20.36 5.60
N GLU A 484 13.06 20.87 4.38
CA GLU A 484 12.27 21.98 3.83
C GLU A 484 11.93 21.71 2.37
N ASN A 485 10.70 22.01 1.97
CA ASN A 485 10.36 22.00 0.55
C ASN A 485 11.05 23.16 -0.17
N PRO A 486 11.82 22.92 -1.26
CA PRO A 486 12.63 23.96 -1.89
C PRO A 486 11.82 25.07 -2.58
N VAL A 487 10.52 24.88 -2.80
CA VAL A 487 9.64 25.84 -3.50
C VAL A 487 8.77 26.62 -2.52
N SER A 488 8.07 25.90 -1.63
CA SER A 488 7.12 26.51 -0.68
C SER A 488 7.76 26.93 0.64
N HIS A 489 8.99 26.50 0.92
CA HIS A 489 9.70 26.70 2.19
C HIS A 489 8.97 26.14 3.43
N LEU A 490 8.06 25.21 3.21
CA LEU A 490 7.36 24.51 4.29
C LEU A 490 8.28 23.49 4.97
N VAL A 491 8.18 23.41 6.29
CA VAL A 491 8.94 22.44 7.09
C VAL A 491 8.39 21.04 6.84
N GLU A 492 9.24 20.14 6.38
CA GLU A 492 8.93 18.75 6.05
C GLU A 492 9.45 17.76 7.08
N VAL A 493 10.50 18.12 7.80
CA VAL A 493 11.17 17.24 8.78
C VAL A 493 11.58 18.02 10.02
N VAL A 494 11.24 17.46 11.18
CA VAL A 494 11.70 17.93 12.49
C VAL A 494 12.49 16.85 13.20
N GLU A 495 13.54 17.23 13.95
CA GLU A 495 14.28 16.30 14.80
C GLU A 495 14.78 16.96 16.09
N ILE A 496 14.97 16.16 17.12
CA ILE A 496 15.65 16.58 18.35
C ILE A 496 17.01 15.88 18.37
N PRO A 497 18.11 16.58 18.01
CA PRO A 497 19.45 15.96 17.88
C PRO A 497 19.97 15.33 19.17
N GLU A 498 19.63 15.90 20.34
CA GLU A 498 20.04 15.42 21.65
C GLU A 498 19.37 14.10 22.06
N LYS A 499 18.28 13.72 21.39
CA LYS A 499 17.63 12.45 21.65
C LYS A 499 18.25 11.33 20.80
N ARG A 500 18.13 10.11 21.29
CA ARG A 500 18.66 8.91 20.62
C ARG A 500 18.24 8.83 19.15
N TRP A 501 16.94 8.92 18.90
CA TRP A 501 16.33 9.00 17.58
C TRP A 501 14.91 9.58 17.73
N TYR A 502 14.72 10.84 17.42
CA TYR A 502 13.43 11.52 17.55
C TYR A 502 13.21 12.37 16.30
N ILE A 503 12.50 11.79 15.33
CA ILE A 503 12.29 12.38 14.00
C ILE A 503 10.80 12.38 13.67
N GLY A 504 10.31 13.50 13.18
CA GLY A 504 8.98 13.65 12.59
C GLY A 504 9.08 14.07 11.14
N VAL A 505 8.29 13.44 10.27
CA VAL A 505 8.20 13.77 8.85
C VAL A 505 6.76 14.08 8.45
N GLN A 506 6.57 15.11 7.62
CA GLN A 506 5.24 15.48 7.13
C GLN A 506 4.77 14.57 6.01
N TYR A 507 5.70 14.03 5.25
CA TYR A 507 5.46 13.06 4.20
C TYR A 507 5.27 11.63 4.73
N HIS A 508 4.95 10.69 3.84
CA HIS A 508 4.69 9.29 4.11
C HIS A 508 5.81 8.39 3.53
N PRO A 509 6.92 8.18 4.26
CA PRO A 509 8.04 7.37 3.75
C PRO A 509 7.68 5.88 3.59
N GLU A 510 6.60 5.42 4.23
CA GLU A 510 6.09 4.06 4.08
C GLU A 510 5.66 3.73 2.65
N TYR A 511 5.29 4.73 1.84
CA TYR A 511 4.90 4.51 0.45
C TYR A 511 6.07 4.29 -0.49
N SER A 512 7.29 4.63 -0.10
CA SER A 512 8.50 4.39 -0.89
C SER A 512 9.35 3.20 -0.42
N SER A 513 8.86 2.45 0.59
CA SER A 513 9.55 1.27 1.11
C SER A 513 9.16 0.01 0.32
N THR A 514 10.15 -0.72 -0.16
CA THR A 514 9.95 -1.99 -0.88
C THR A 514 10.82 -3.11 -0.29
N VAL A 515 10.55 -4.35 -0.67
CA VAL A 515 11.30 -5.52 -0.18
C VAL A 515 12.80 -5.41 -0.49
N LEU A 516 13.15 -4.98 -1.69
CA LEU A 516 14.54 -4.88 -2.13
C LEU A 516 15.18 -3.53 -1.80
N ASN A 517 14.38 -2.49 -1.55
CA ASN A 517 14.83 -1.15 -1.18
C ASN A 517 13.95 -0.62 -0.03
N PRO A 518 14.16 -1.10 1.20
CA PRO A 518 13.43 -0.58 2.36
C PRO A 518 13.78 0.89 2.59
N ASN A 519 12.77 1.69 2.95
CA ASN A 519 12.99 3.12 3.14
C ASN A 519 14.02 3.38 4.25
N PRO A 520 15.03 4.22 3.99
CA PRO A 520 16.15 4.44 4.90
C PRO A 520 15.76 4.98 6.29
N LEU A 521 14.67 5.76 6.40
CA LEU A 521 14.21 6.25 7.70
C LEU A 521 13.69 5.11 8.58
N PHE A 522 12.93 4.17 8.01
CA PHE A 522 12.48 3.00 8.75
C PHE A 522 13.65 2.12 9.17
N VAL A 523 14.63 1.93 8.28
CA VAL A 523 15.84 1.15 8.58
C VAL A 523 16.63 1.81 9.73
N SER A 524 16.84 3.13 9.68
CA SER A 524 17.54 3.89 10.71
C SER A 524 16.78 3.91 12.05
N PHE A 525 15.46 4.06 12.01
CA PHE A 525 14.60 4.01 13.19
C PHE A 525 14.69 2.65 13.90
N VAL A 526 14.52 1.55 13.13
CA VAL A 526 14.60 0.21 13.69
C VAL A 526 16.01 -0.09 14.21
N LYS A 527 17.07 0.38 13.53
CA LYS A 527 18.44 0.27 14.05
C LYS A 527 18.59 0.95 15.41
N ALA A 528 18.08 2.16 15.57
CA ALA A 528 18.09 2.87 16.84
C ALA A 528 17.30 2.14 17.94
N ALA A 529 16.17 1.53 17.57
CA ALA A 529 15.36 0.71 18.48
C ALA A 529 16.13 -0.55 18.93
N VAL A 530 16.85 -1.21 18.01
CA VAL A 530 17.71 -2.36 18.33
C VAL A 530 18.82 -1.96 19.29
N ASP A 531 19.51 -0.85 19.03
CA ASP A 531 20.60 -0.37 19.88
C ASP A 531 20.08 -0.03 21.30
N TYR A 532 18.92 0.61 21.38
CA TYR A 532 18.26 0.90 22.65
C TYR A 532 17.86 -0.38 23.41
N SER A 533 17.33 -1.38 22.72
CA SER A 533 16.98 -2.68 23.33
C SER A 533 18.22 -3.41 23.87
N GLU A 534 19.33 -3.38 23.14
CA GLU A 534 20.57 -4.03 23.55
C GLU A 534 21.18 -3.35 24.79
N GLU A 535 21.11 -2.02 24.88
CA GLU A 535 21.55 -1.28 26.08
C GLU A 535 20.67 -1.55 27.31
N LYS A 536 19.35 -1.70 27.15
CA LYS A 536 18.43 -2.03 28.26
C LYS A 536 18.69 -3.43 28.84
N ASN A 537 19.25 -4.34 28.05
CA ASN A 537 19.49 -5.72 28.43
C ASN A 537 20.93 -5.98 28.94
N GLN A 538 21.79 -4.96 28.94
CA GLN A 538 23.13 -4.98 29.56
C GLN A 538 23.06 -4.53 31.02
#